data_fdd55503ee1c7aeb42dca98b3ca7102b
#
_entry.id   fdd55503ee1c7aeb42dca98b3ca7102b
#
_cell.length_a   1.000
_cell.length_b   1.000
_cell.length_c   1.000
_cell.angle_alpha   90.00
_cell.angle_beta   90.00
_cell.angle_gamma   90.00
#
_symmetry.space_group_name_H-M   'P 1'
#
loop_
_entity.id
_entity.type
_entity.pdbx_description
1 polymer ?
#
loop_
_entity_poly.entity_id
_entity_poly.type
_entity_poly.pdbx_seq_one_letter_code
_entity_poly.pdbx_strand_id
1 'polypeptide(L)'
;MDQKLKVNLNEYLPLRDVVFNTLREAILKGDFAPGERLMEKQLAERLGVSRTPIREAIRKLELEGLVVMVPRKGAEVASITGKDISDVLEVRATLEALAVRLACKKMNDHDLEELK
;
A
#
# COMPACT_ATOMS: atom_id res chain seq x y z
N MET A 1 18.02 27.08 -18.76
CA MET A 1 16.59 26.94 -18.56
C MET A 1 16.00 25.75 -19.28
N ASP A 2 16.31 25.60 -20.53
CA ASP A 2 15.83 24.47 -21.31
C ASP A 2 16.33 23.15 -20.76
N GLN A 3 17.50 23.14 -20.15
CA GLN A 3 18.02 21.94 -19.50
C GLN A 3 17.18 21.53 -18.29
N LYS A 4 16.66 22.53 -17.57
CA LYS A 4 15.76 22.24 -16.43
C LYS A 4 14.42 21.66 -16.89
N LEU A 5 13.94 22.10 -18.04
CA LEU A 5 12.71 21.60 -18.62
C LEU A 5 12.88 20.21 -19.21
N LYS A 6 14.10 19.86 -19.61
CA LYS A 6 14.44 18.52 -20.12
C LYS A 6 14.84 17.57 -19.02
N VAL A 7 15.07 18.09 -17.82
CA VAL A 7 15.42 17.29 -16.69
C VAL A 7 14.30 16.30 -16.47
N ASN A 8 14.70 15.09 -16.33
CA ASN A 8 13.90 13.92 -16.07
C ASN A 8 12.56 14.25 -15.46
N LEU A 9 11.48 13.78 -16.05
CA LEU A 9 10.15 13.90 -15.46
C LEU A 9 10.14 13.47 -14.00
N ASN A 10 11.01 12.53 -13.62
CA ASN A 10 11.16 12.09 -12.25
C ASN A 10 11.63 13.19 -11.31
N GLU A 11 12.40 14.16 -11.83
CA GLU A 11 12.84 15.29 -11.03
C GLU A 11 11.75 16.33 -10.82
N TYR A 12 10.70 16.28 -11.64
CA TYR A 12 9.54 17.15 -11.49
C TYR A 12 8.46 16.55 -10.60
N LEU A 13 8.62 15.30 -10.18
CA LEU A 13 7.68 14.74 -9.20
C LEU A 13 7.84 15.54 -7.91
N PRO A 14 6.71 15.92 -7.29
CA PRO A 14 6.78 16.57 -6.00
C PRO A 14 7.62 15.74 -5.03
N LEU A 15 8.44 16.43 -4.25
CA LEU A 15 9.31 15.75 -3.30
C LEU A 15 8.52 14.82 -2.36
N ARG A 16 7.29 15.23 -2.00
CA ARG A 16 6.41 14.40 -1.18
C ARG A 16 6.11 13.04 -1.83
N ASP A 17 6.00 12.99 -3.17
CA ASP A 17 5.72 11.75 -3.89
C ASP A 17 6.94 10.84 -3.93
N VAL A 18 8.13 11.42 -4.08
CA VAL A 18 9.38 10.66 -4.01
C VAL A 18 9.54 10.06 -2.61
N VAL A 19 9.32 10.87 -1.59
CA VAL A 19 9.39 10.43 -0.19
C VAL A 19 8.34 9.35 0.07
N PHE A 20 7.12 9.57 -0.40
CA PHE A 20 6.04 8.61 -0.25
C PHE A 20 6.41 7.26 -0.86
N ASN A 21 6.91 7.24 -2.10
CA ASN A 21 7.29 6.00 -2.76
C ASN A 21 8.43 5.30 -2.03
N THR A 22 9.40 6.06 -1.55
CA THR A 22 10.54 5.52 -0.80
C THR A 22 10.08 4.85 0.50
N LEU A 23 9.24 5.54 1.26
CA LEU A 23 8.72 5.00 2.52
C LEU A 23 7.79 3.81 2.30
N ARG A 24 6.95 3.89 1.27
CA ARG A 24 6.03 2.81 0.93
C ARG A 24 6.79 1.52 0.61
N GLU A 25 7.82 1.64 -0.22
CA GLU A 25 8.65 0.47 -0.55
C GLU A 25 9.36 -0.08 0.68
N ALA A 26 9.88 0.78 1.54
CA ALA A 26 10.56 0.36 2.75
C ALA A 26 9.61 -0.40 3.69
N ILE A 27 8.37 0.06 3.81
CA ILE A 27 7.36 -0.61 4.62
C ILE A 27 7.02 -1.97 4.02
N LEU A 28 6.80 -2.03 2.70
CA LEU A 28 6.43 -3.27 2.03
C LEU A 28 7.56 -4.31 2.02
N LYS A 29 8.81 -3.85 2.00
CA LYS A 29 9.98 -4.75 2.08
C LYS A 29 10.27 -5.23 3.50
N GLY A 30 9.66 -4.59 4.49
CA GLY A 30 9.91 -4.93 5.88
C GLY A 30 11.09 -4.20 6.52
N ASP A 31 11.63 -3.17 5.86
CA ASP A 31 12.68 -2.32 6.45
C ASP A 31 12.17 -1.59 7.68
N PHE A 32 10.88 -1.27 7.71
CA PHE A 32 10.18 -0.81 8.90
C PHE A 32 9.29 -1.94 9.40
N ALA A 33 9.49 -2.32 10.64
CA ALA A 33 8.70 -3.39 11.26
C ALA A 33 7.26 -2.93 11.52
N PRO A 34 6.28 -3.85 11.48
CA PRO A 34 4.92 -3.52 11.91
C PRO A 34 4.93 -2.95 13.33
N GLY A 35 4.23 -1.84 13.53
CA GLY A 35 4.20 -1.14 14.81
C GLY A 35 5.36 -0.19 15.05
N GLU A 36 6.33 -0.14 14.16
CA GLU A 36 7.46 0.77 14.30
C GLU A 36 7.01 2.22 14.10
N ARG A 37 7.51 3.12 14.92
CA ARG A 37 7.18 4.54 14.83
C ARG A 37 7.95 5.21 13.71
N LEU A 38 7.24 6.03 12.94
CA LEU A 38 7.84 6.85 11.90
C LEU A 38 8.02 8.26 12.45
N MET A 39 9.27 8.64 12.76
CA MET A 39 9.59 9.94 13.33
C MET A 39 9.95 10.92 12.23
N GLU A 40 9.16 11.96 12.06
CA GLU A 40 9.37 12.96 11.00
C GLU A 40 10.78 13.53 11.00
N LYS A 41 11.29 13.91 12.16
CA LYS A 41 12.62 14.50 12.25
C LYS A 41 13.72 13.54 11.81
N GLN A 42 13.64 12.29 12.26
CA GLN A 42 14.63 11.28 11.91
C GLN A 42 14.59 10.94 10.43
N LEU A 43 13.37 10.80 9.89
CA LEU A 43 13.20 10.52 8.47
C LEU A 43 13.69 11.66 7.60
N ALA A 44 13.41 12.90 8.01
CA ALA A 44 13.89 14.07 7.30
C ALA A 44 15.41 14.10 7.25
N GLU A 45 16.07 13.81 8.36
CA GLU A 45 17.52 13.74 8.43
C GLU A 45 18.09 12.62 7.55
N ARG A 46 17.48 11.43 7.60
CA ARG A 46 17.95 10.28 6.84
C ARG A 46 17.80 10.49 5.34
N LEU A 47 16.71 11.12 4.91
CA LEU A 47 16.43 11.34 3.50
C LEU A 47 17.01 12.65 2.98
N GLY A 48 17.53 13.49 3.86
CA GLY A 48 18.11 14.78 3.46
C GLY A 48 17.08 15.77 2.96
N VAL A 49 15.88 15.76 3.49
CA VAL A 49 14.80 16.65 3.10
C VAL A 49 14.22 17.37 4.32
N SER A 50 13.38 18.37 4.08
CA SER A 50 12.68 19.06 5.16
C SER A 50 11.57 18.14 5.71
N ARG A 51 10.95 18.56 6.83
CA ARG A 51 9.89 17.76 7.47
C ARG A 51 8.58 17.81 6.72
N THR A 52 8.33 18.87 5.97
CA THR A 52 7.06 19.04 5.26
C THR A 52 6.74 17.91 4.27
N PRO A 53 7.64 17.54 3.34
CA PRO A 53 7.36 16.42 2.44
C PRO A 53 7.23 15.08 3.17
N ILE A 54 7.94 14.92 4.29
CA ILE A 54 7.81 13.74 5.15
C ILE A 54 6.39 13.65 5.71
N ARG A 55 5.91 14.76 6.27
CA ARG A 55 4.56 14.82 6.85
C ARG A 55 3.48 14.53 5.82
N GLU A 56 3.62 15.11 4.64
CA GLU A 56 2.66 14.87 3.55
C GLU A 56 2.68 13.42 3.09
N ALA A 57 3.87 12.83 3.00
CA ALA A 57 4.02 11.42 2.62
C ALA A 57 3.40 10.49 3.66
N ILE A 58 3.63 10.76 4.95
CA ILE A 58 3.03 9.97 6.04
C ILE A 58 1.50 10.04 5.99
N ARG A 59 0.96 11.24 5.73
CA ARG A 59 -0.49 11.40 5.59
C ARG A 59 -1.04 10.55 4.46
N LYS A 60 -0.34 10.49 3.34
CA LYS A 60 -0.73 9.68 2.20
C LYS A 60 -0.64 8.19 2.52
N LEU A 61 0.39 7.77 3.25
CA LEU A 61 0.52 6.38 3.72
C LEU A 61 -0.63 6.00 4.66
N GLU A 62 -1.07 6.94 5.50
CA GLU A 62 -2.22 6.73 6.37
C GLU A 62 -3.49 6.49 5.55
N LEU A 63 -3.70 7.28 4.50
CA LEU A 63 -4.84 7.11 3.61
C LEU A 63 -4.83 5.75 2.91
N GLU A 64 -3.65 5.21 2.63
CA GLU A 64 -3.53 3.88 2.03
C GLU A 64 -3.60 2.74 3.05
N GLY A 65 -3.65 3.06 4.33
CA GLY A 65 -3.75 2.05 5.38
C GLY A 65 -2.43 1.42 5.77
N LEU A 66 -1.30 1.95 5.29
CA LEU A 66 0.03 1.43 5.63
C LEU A 66 0.56 2.01 6.93
N VAL A 67 -0.01 3.11 7.38
CA VAL A 67 0.38 3.81 8.60
C VAL A 67 -0.88 4.15 9.39
N VAL A 68 -0.78 4.08 10.70
CA VAL A 68 -1.85 4.50 11.61
C VAL A 68 -1.33 5.60 12.51
N MET A 69 -2.20 6.57 12.82
CA MET A 69 -1.87 7.64 13.76
C MET A 69 -2.33 7.22 15.15
N VAL A 70 -1.39 7.12 16.06
CA VAL A 70 -1.68 6.74 17.44
C VAL A 70 -1.59 7.99 18.31
N PRO A 71 -2.63 8.32 19.10
CA PRO A 71 -2.61 9.49 19.95
C PRO A 71 -1.36 9.50 20.85
N ARG A 72 -0.69 10.64 20.91
CA ARG A 72 0.53 10.88 21.69
C ARG A 72 1.78 10.16 21.19
N LYS A 73 1.63 9.14 20.33
CA LYS A 73 2.78 8.40 19.79
C LYS A 73 3.11 8.78 18.36
N GLY A 74 2.15 9.35 17.61
CA GLY A 74 2.35 9.76 16.23
C GLY A 74 2.11 8.62 15.26
N ALA A 75 2.83 8.63 14.15
CA ALA A 75 2.64 7.66 13.08
C ALA A 75 3.37 6.35 13.38
N GLU A 76 2.68 5.24 13.16
CA GLU A 76 3.26 3.90 13.31
C GLU A 76 2.92 3.08 12.07
N VAL A 77 3.84 2.20 11.69
CA VAL A 77 3.58 1.25 10.61
C VAL A 77 2.41 0.35 11.02
N ALA A 78 1.42 0.21 10.16
CA ALA A 78 0.23 -0.59 10.45
C ALA A 78 0.62 -2.04 10.74
N SER A 79 0.00 -2.60 11.78
CA SER A 79 0.20 -4.00 12.16
C SER A 79 -0.97 -4.82 11.64
N ILE A 80 -0.68 -5.98 11.08
CA ILE A 80 -1.72 -6.92 10.66
C ILE A 80 -2.04 -7.80 11.86
N THR A 81 -3.28 -7.73 12.34
CA THR A 81 -3.73 -8.56 13.46
C THR A 81 -4.10 -9.94 12.96
N GLY A 82 -4.15 -10.91 13.88
CA GLY A 82 -4.61 -12.26 13.55
C GLY A 82 -6.03 -12.25 12.99
N LYS A 83 -6.88 -11.35 13.50
CA LYS A 83 -8.23 -11.19 13.00
C LYS A 83 -8.25 -10.69 11.55
N ASP A 84 -7.40 -9.71 11.23
CA ASP A 84 -7.32 -9.18 9.87
C ASP A 84 -6.91 -10.25 8.87
N ILE A 85 -5.96 -11.09 9.24
CA ILE A 85 -5.53 -12.21 8.40
C ILE A 85 -6.69 -13.19 8.20
N SER A 86 -7.39 -13.52 9.27
CA SER A 86 -8.53 -14.43 9.23
C SER A 86 -9.63 -13.89 8.31
N ASP A 87 -9.95 -12.59 8.44
CA ASP A 87 -10.97 -11.94 7.61
C ASP A 87 -10.60 -11.98 6.13
N VAL A 88 -9.34 -11.69 5.80
CA VAL A 88 -8.85 -11.73 4.42
C VAL A 88 -8.94 -13.13 3.85
N LEU A 89 -8.53 -14.15 4.62
CA LEU A 89 -8.60 -15.54 4.19
C LEU A 89 -10.03 -15.99 3.97
N GLU A 90 -10.94 -15.56 4.83
CA GLU A 90 -12.36 -15.88 4.72
C GLU A 90 -12.96 -15.28 3.44
N VAL A 91 -12.70 -14.01 3.17
CA VAL A 91 -13.17 -13.35 1.96
C VAL A 91 -12.61 -14.04 0.71
N ARG A 92 -11.33 -14.39 0.73
CA ARG A 92 -10.68 -15.08 -0.38
C ARG A 92 -11.32 -16.45 -0.63
N ALA A 93 -11.56 -17.21 0.42
CA ALA A 93 -12.19 -18.52 0.31
C ALA A 93 -13.60 -18.42 -0.27
N THR A 94 -14.36 -17.40 0.15
CA THR A 94 -15.71 -17.15 -0.36
C THR A 94 -15.68 -16.81 -1.86
N LEU A 95 -14.76 -15.96 -2.28
CA LEU A 95 -14.61 -15.59 -3.68
C LEU A 95 -14.18 -16.77 -4.54
N GLU A 96 -13.27 -17.59 -4.05
CA GLU A 96 -12.82 -18.79 -4.74
C GLU A 96 -13.96 -19.81 -4.90
N ALA A 97 -14.76 -20.02 -3.87
CA ALA A 97 -15.91 -20.91 -3.92
C ALA A 97 -16.96 -20.42 -4.92
N LEU A 98 -17.21 -19.11 -4.96
CA LEU A 98 -18.13 -18.51 -5.91
C LEU A 98 -17.63 -18.70 -7.35
N ALA A 99 -16.35 -18.47 -7.59
CA ALA A 99 -15.74 -18.63 -8.90
C ALA A 99 -15.86 -20.07 -9.40
N VAL A 100 -15.63 -21.05 -8.52
CA VAL A 100 -15.77 -22.47 -8.85
C VAL A 100 -17.23 -22.80 -9.21
N ARG A 101 -18.19 -22.31 -8.45
CA ARG A 101 -19.60 -22.54 -8.72
C ARG A 101 -20.02 -21.97 -10.08
N LEU A 102 -19.59 -20.77 -10.39
CA LEU A 102 -19.89 -20.13 -11.65
C LEU A 102 -19.28 -20.89 -12.82
N ALA A 103 -18.04 -21.37 -12.66
CA ALA A 103 -17.37 -22.15 -13.68
C ALA A 103 -18.09 -23.48 -13.93
N CYS A 104 -18.50 -24.18 -12.89
CA CYS A 104 -19.23 -25.44 -12.99
C CYS A 104 -20.58 -25.25 -13.67
N LYS A 105 -21.29 -24.18 -13.34
CA LYS A 105 -22.57 -23.86 -13.97
C LYS A 105 -22.39 -23.62 -15.45
N LYS A 106 -21.37 -22.87 -15.83
CA LYS A 106 -21.07 -22.56 -17.21
C LYS A 106 -20.70 -23.81 -18.02
N MET A 107 -19.95 -24.71 -17.41
CA MET A 107 -19.59 -25.99 -18.04
C MET A 107 -20.82 -26.86 -18.28
N ASN A 108 -21.71 -26.97 -17.28
CA ASN A 108 -22.94 -27.75 -17.41
C ASN A 108 -23.85 -27.22 -18.54
N ASP A 109 -23.99 -25.91 -18.61
CA ASP A 109 -24.77 -25.29 -19.68
C ASP A 109 -24.17 -25.60 -21.05
N HIS A 110 -22.85 -25.53 -21.17
CA HIS A 110 -22.13 -25.82 -22.39
C HIS A 110 -22.27 -27.31 -22.80
N ASP A 111 -22.11 -28.21 -21.81
CA ASP A 111 -22.27 -29.64 -22.05
C ASP A 111 -23.68 -29.99 -22.52
N LEU A 112 -24.69 -29.33 -21.96
CA LEU A 112 -26.08 -29.55 -22.37
C LEU A 112 -26.30 -29.07 -23.81
N GLU A 113 -25.68 -27.98 -24.20
CA GLU A 113 -25.78 -27.48 -25.60
C GLU A 113 -25.10 -28.43 -26.57
N GLU A 114 -23.96 -29.01 -26.20
CA GLU A 114 -23.27 -29.97 -27.06
C GLU A 114 -24.06 -31.28 -27.25
N LEU A 115 -24.84 -31.65 -26.25
CA LEU A 115 -25.67 -32.88 -26.33
C LEU A 115 -26.91 -32.69 -27.16
N LYS A 116 -27.27 -31.49 -27.46
CA LYS A 116 -28.40 -31.19 -28.34
C LYS A 116 -27.97 -31.11 -29.81
#